data_5db61c8cb60ccf1f061007c2f0ea52bc
#
_entry.id   5db61c8cb60ccf1f061007c2f0ea52bc
#
_cell.length_a   1.000
_cell.length_b   1.000
_cell.length_c   1.000
_cell.angle_alpha   90.00
_cell.angle_beta   90.00
_cell.angle_gamma   90.00
#
_symmetry.space_group_name_H-M   'P 1'
#
loop_
_entity.id
_entity.type
_entity.pdbx_description
1 polymer ?
#
loop_
_entity_poly.entity_id
_entity_poly.type
_entity_poly.pdbx_seq_one_letter_code
_entity_poly.pdbx_strand_id
1 'polypeptide(L)'
;MSATTLTGTLDPTRARRSGLFLRFLRRPAGVIPLAVFVLIVLVAVFAPLLAPYDPNYVDLAVAKSPPSPDHLLGADSTGRDILSRLIWGTRTTLWGALITIVTAVVLGVPAGIAAGYFGRTFDKVAMWISDALQSVPGMIILLVVAAGTRSDFVILMATVGVFMAPGYFRMARSTTLMVRGETYIDAARVSGLTNGRILSRHVIRSTYAPVTIQTALTAGIAMGIQAGLQFLGIGDANTPSWGAMMSEGFRVMLSNPNILLWPSLALGITIAALALMGSTLAELIQLRSPEAKKDRALARKARKGVPGVAVVTEEEVRPEPPALTTGTLRHIAETSALRVENLRVTYRTPAGLVEVVHGISLDIAPGEVVGVVGESGSGKSQTVFSVLDLLPEGGEAHADGVWIGGREVTGLERVRRHELLGREIGYIPQEPMSNLDPSYTIGHQLTEPLRKVHGLGRAEARARAAAMLQRVGIVDAERVLRSYPHQISGGMAQRVLIAGAISGRPSLLVADEPTTALDVTVQAEVLELLRELQAEYGMALLIVTHNFGVVADICDRVVVMQHGDVVEEGRIDELFAAPADPYTRELIAASLDDAEGRVELDAAWAASGRAGAPAAGADGEPRAAASRITTEANR
;
A
#
# COMPACT_ATOMS: atom_id res chain seq x y z
N MET A 1 -36.37 -14.71 45.37
CA MET A 1 -35.18 -13.83 45.23
C MET A 1 -34.89 -13.71 43.76
N SER A 2 -35.25 -12.57 43.19
CA SER A 2 -35.23 -12.30 41.74
C SER A 2 -33.83 -11.97 41.26
N ALA A 3 -33.32 -12.70 40.28
CA ALA A 3 -32.08 -12.37 39.56
C ALA A 3 -32.42 -11.47 38.35
N THR A 4 -32.06 -10.23 38.44
CA THR A 4 -32.23 -9.23 37.37
C THR A 4 -31.09 -9.42 36.33
N THR A 5 -31.40 -9.97 35.19
CA THR A 5 -30.49 -10.06 34.04
C THR A 5 -30.46 -8.73 33.33
N LEU A 6 -29.32 -8.01 33.45
CA LEU A 6 -28.98 -6.84 32.62
C LEU A 6 -28.48 -7.30 31.24
N THR A 7 -29.37 -7.46 30.29
CA THR A 7 -29.05 -7.59 28.86
C THR A 7 -28.88 -6.19 28.26
N GLY A 8 -27.71 -5.62 28.42
CA GLY A 8 -27.30 -4.47 27.65
C GLY A 8 -26.89 -4.92 26.26
N THR A 9 -27.78 -4.83 25.28
CA THR A 9 -27.45 -4.96 23.86
C THR A 9 -26.54 -3.82 23.46
N LEU A 10 -25.24 -4.12 23.36
CA LEU A 10 -24.27 -3.21 22.75
C LEU A 10 -24.58 -3.15 21.25
N ASP A 11 -25.24 -2.09 20.83
CA ASP A 11 -25.47 -1.75 19.43
C ASP A 11 -24.13 -1.55 18.70
N PRO A 12 -23.71 -2.46 17.78
CA PRO A 12 -22.40 -2.38 17.13
C PRO A 12 -22.34 -1.27 16.07
N THR A 13 -23.42 -0.52 15.84
CA THR A 13 -23.52 0.46 14.75
C THR A 13 -22.98 1.85 15.10
N ARG A 14 -22.58 2.11 16.35
CA ARG A 14 -22.09 3.43 16.82
C ARG A 14 -20.58 3.55 17.04
N ALA A 15 -19.75 2.66 16.57
CA ALA A 15 -18.32 2.95 16.47
C ALA A 15 -18.06 3.91 15.29
N ARG A 16 -18.52 5.17 15.41
CA ARG A 16 -18.10 6.29 14.57
C ARG A 16 -16.57 6.30 14.57
N ARG A 17 -15.97 5.89 13.45
CA ARG A 17 -14.52 5.93 13.28
C ARG A 17 -14.06 7.37 13.39
N SER A 18 -13.57 7.74 14.55
CA SER A 18 -12.86 8.98 14.71
C SER A 18 -11.67 8.97 13.76
N GLY A 19 -11.63 9.87 12.79
CA GLY A 19 -10.53 10.05 11.86
C GLY A 19 -9.19 10.16 12.62
N LEU A 20 -8.06 9.98 11.93
CA LEU A 20 -6.73 10.08 12.52
C LEU A 20 -6.59 11.37 13.35
N PHE A 21 -7.09 12.47 12.80
CA PHE A 21 -7.12 13.80 13.45
C PHE A 21 -7.94 13.80 14.75
N LEU A 22 -9.11 13.16 14.79
CA LEU A 22 -9.92 13.10 16.01
C LEU A 22 -9.27 12.23 17.11
N ARG A 23 -8.49 11.22 16.74
CA ARG A 23 -7.71 10.41 17.70
C ARG A 23 -6.49 11.15 18.20
N PHE A 24 -5.85 11.94 17.36
CA PHE A 24 -4.76 12.83 17.73
C PHE A 24 -5.26 13.87 18.76
N LEU A 25 -6.43 14.46 18.53
CA LEU A 25 -7.07 15.41 19.44
C LEU A 25 -7.59 14.80 20.77
N ARG A 26 -7.69 13.46 20.85
CA ARG A 26 -8.09 12.78 22.10
C ARG A 26 -6.91 12.38 23.00
N ARG A 27 -5.68 12.56 22.54
CA ARG A 27 -4.48 12.24 23.31
C ARG A 27 -3.85 13.52 23.87
N PRO A 28 -3.56 13.62 25.18
CA PRO A 28 -2.89 14.79 25.77
C PRO A 28 -1.57 15.11 25.06
N ALA A 29 -0.78 14.07 24.72
CA ALA A 29 0.47 14.19 23.98
C ALA A 29 0.33 14.76 22.57
N GLY A 30 -0.88 14.78 21.98
CA GLY A 30 -1.16 15.41 20.70
C GLY A 30 -1.75 16.82 20.85
N VAL A 31 -2.72 16.97 21.77
CA VAL A 31 -3.47 18.23 21.95
C VAL A 31 -2.61 19.34 22.55
N ILE A 32 -1.82 19.04 23.59
CA ILE A 32 -1.02 20.07 24.28
C ILE A 32 0.01 20.70 23.33
N PRO A 33 0.86 19.91 22.61
CA PRO A 33 1.80 20.48 21.66
C PRO A 33 1.12 21.21 20.50
N LEU A 34 -0.02 20.71 20.02
CA LEU A 34 -0.80 21.40 18.99
C LEU A 34 -1.33 22.75 19.48
N ALA A 35 -1.88 22.80 20.68
CA ALA A 35 -2.39 24.07 21.27
C ALA A 35 -1.26 25.07 21.44
N VAL A 36 -0.09 24.64 21.93
CA VAL A 36 1.11 25.49 22.04
C VAL A 36 1.54 26.01 20.67
N PHE A 37 1.63 25.12 19.66
CA PHE A 37 2.03 25.52 18.31
C PHE A 37 1.01 26.47 17.67
N VAL A 38 -0.28 26.22 17.82
CA VAL A 38 -1.34 27.13 17.33
C VAL A 38 -1.25 28.49 18.03
N LEU A 39 -0.99 28.52 19.34
CA LEU A 39 -0.79 29.78 20.07
C LEU A 39 0.41 30.54 19.48
N ILE A 40 1.54 29.90 19.24
CA ILE A 40 2.73 30.51 18.65
C ILE A 40 2.43 31.05 17.24
N VAL A 41 1.67 30.32 16.42
CA VAL A 41 1.24 30.79 15.09
C VAL A 41 0.31 31.99 15.20
N LEU A 42 -0.61 32.00 16.17
CA LEU A 42 -1.48 33.15 16.43
C LEU A 42 -0.68 34.36 16.87
N VAL A 43 0.30 34.20 17.76
CA VAL A 43 1.23 35.29 18.15
C VAL A 43 1.97 35.85 16.93
N ALA A 44 2.44 34.98 16.01
CA ALA A 44 3.11 35.45 14.80
C ALA A 44 2.19 36.19 13.82
N VAL A 45 0.95 35.74 13.65
CA VAL A 45 -0.04 36.39 12.79
C VAL A 45 -0.48 37.73 13.33
N PHE A 46 -0.78 37.76 14.63
CA PHE A 46 -1.26 38.98 15.30
C PHE A 46 -0.14 39.84 15.91
N ALA A 47 1.12 39.57 15.54
CA ALA A 47 2.27 40.34 16.06
C ALA A 47 2.11 41.85 15.98
N PRO A 48 1.59 42.47 14.90
CA PRO A 48 1.39 43.92 14.83
C PRO A 48 0.38 44.49 15.86
N LEU A 49 -0.53 43.64 16.37
CA LEU A 49 -1.55 44.00 17.35
C LEU A 49 -1.13 43.68 18.78
N LEU A 50 -0.28 42.68 18.96
CA LEU A 50 0.15 42.19 20.27
C LEU A 50 1.42 42.88 20.79
N ALA A 51 2.27 43.39 19.91
CA ALA A 51 3.50 44.05 20.28
C ALA A 51 3.19 45.46 20.86
N PRO A 52 3.58 45.76 22.12
CA PRO A 52 3.32 47.06 22.72
C PRO A 52 4.08 48.20 22.04
N TYR A 53 5.28 47.91 21.53
CA TYR A 53 6.19 48.88 20.89
C TYR A 53 6.66 48.42 19.53
N ASP A 54 7.17 49.37 18.71
CA ASP A 54 7.92 49.01 17.52
C ASP A 54 9.16 48.18 17.90
N PRO A 55 9.39 47.03 17.33
CA PRO A 55 10.49 46.13 17.72
C PRO A 55 11.89 46.73 17.48
N ASN A 56 11.99 47.76 16.68
CA ASN A 56 13.25 48.45 16.37
C ASN A 56 13.36 49.84 17.04
N TYR A 57 12.35 50.27 17.80
CA TYR A 57 12.41 51.51 18.54
C TYR A 57 13.49 51.41 19.63
N VAL A 58 14.44 52.35 19.59
CA VAL A 58 15.61 52.42 20.50
C VAL A 58 15.41 53.54 21.49
N ASP A 59 15.42 53.20 22.79
CA ASP A 59 15.45 54.18 23.91
C ASP A 59 16.63 53.85 24.84
N LEU A 60 17.71 54.60 24.69
CA LEU A 60 18.91 54.40 25.49
C LEU A 60 18.73 54.67 26.99
N ALA A 61 17.66 55.40 27.38
CA ALA A 61 17.39 55.67 28.78
C ALA A 61 16.96 54.40 29.54
N VAL A 62 16.35 53.44 28.85
CA VAL A 62 15.91 52.17 29.43
C VAL A 62 16.82 51.00 29.04
N ALA A 63 17.99 51.26 28.46
CA ALA A 63 18.91 50.17 28.02
C ALA A 63 19.27 49.26 29.19
N LYS A 64 19.14 47.91 28.98
CA LYS A 64 19.36 46.85 29.98
C LYS A 64 18.46 46.94 31.21
N SER A 65 17.32 47.66 31.16
CA SER A 65 16.39 47.73 32.26
C SER A 65 15.78 46.37 32.60
N PRO A 66 15.56 46.04 33.88
CA PRO A 66 14.86 44.86 34.30
C PRO A 66 13.36 44.93 33.91
N PRO A 67 12.61 43.83 34.04
CA PRO A 67 11.15 43.83 33.87
C PRO A 67 10.46 44.92 34.67
N SER A 68 9.58 45.68 34.01
CA SER A 68 8.83 46.81 34.59
C SER A 68 7.41 46.84 34.02
N PRO A 69 6.47 47.63 34.58
CA PRO A 69 5.12 47.77 34.02
C PRO A 69 5.10 48.27 32.58
N ASP A 70 6.07 49.12 32.19
CA ASP A 70 6.19 49.64 30.82
C ASP A 70 6.90 48.67 29.90
N HIS A 71 7.85 47.87 30.40
CA HIS A 71 8.60 46.87 29.69
C HIS A 71 8.49 45.53 30.42
N LEU A 72 7.45 44.73 30.12
CA LEU A 72 7.08 43.52 30.85
C LEU A 72 8.22 42.48 30.95
N LEU A 73 9.06 42.35 29.93
CA LEU A 73 10.23 41.46 29.91
C LEU A 73 11.56 42.22 30.03
N GLY A 74 11.50 43.56 30.23
CA GLY A 74 12.65 44.43 30.23
C GLY A 74 13.07 44.91 28.85
N ALA A 75 14.20 45.64 28.77
CA ALA A 75 14.77 46.14 27.52
C ALA A 75 16.13 45.50 27.23
N ASP A 76 16.48 45.43 25.93
CA ASP A 76 17.74 44.88 25.46
C ASP A 76 18.94 45.81 25.66
N SER A 77 20.12 45.46 25.15
CA SER A 77 21.35 46.25 25.32
C SER A 77 21.26 47.66 24.71
N THR A 78 20.34 47.89 23.79
CA THR A 78 20.10 49.16 23.09
C THR A 78 18.82 49.85 23.50
N GLY A 79 18.10 49.29 24.49
CA GLY A 79 16.84 49.85 25.01
C GLY A 79 15.60 49.50 24.21
N ARG A 80 15.67 48.48 23.34
CA ARG A 80 14.49 47.97 22.62
C ARG A 80 13.71 47.01 23.49
N ASP A 81 12.37 47.05 23.42
CA ASP A 81 11.50 46.19 24.20
C ASP A 81 11.63 44.70 23.85
N ILE A 82 12.00 43.88 24.86
CA ILE A 82 12.24 42.44 24.64
C ILE A 82 10.96 41.73 24.24
N LEU A 83 9.79 42.05 24.83
CA LEU A 83 8.51 41.42 24.53
C LEU A 83 8.11 41.67 23.07
N SER A 84 8.16 42.92 22.63
CA SER A 84 7.85 43.28 21.23
C SER A 84 8.76 42.59 20.25
N ARG A 85 10.06 42.51 20.50
CA ARG A 85 11.03 41.78 19.68
C ARG A 85 10.79 40.28 19.69
N LEU A 86 10.39 39.69 20.82
CA LEU A 86 10.07 38.26 20.92
C LEU A 86 8.84 37.91 20.08
N ILE A 87 7.79 38.72 20.11
CA ILE A 87 6.56 38.60 19.34
C ILE A 87 6.87 38.69 17.82
N TRP A 88 7.58 39.72 17.38
CA TRP A 88 7.96 39.88 15.98
C TRP A 88 8.96 38.83 15.52
N GLY A 89 9.88 38.42 16.40
CA GLY A 89 10.83 37.34 16.15
C GLY A 89 10.16 35.98 15.87
N THR A 90 8.99 35.74 16.48
CA THR A 90 8.17 34.57 16.19
C THR A 90 7.81 34.48 14.69
N ARG A 91 7.36 35.61 14.13
CA ARG A 91 6.98 35.69 12.71
C ARG A 91 8.16 35.38 11.78
N THR A 92 9.32 35.99 12.02
CA THR A 92 10.53 35.76 11.23
C THR A 92 11.01 34.31 11.31
N THR A 93 10.98 33.73 12.53
CA THR A 93 11.42 32.34 12.75
C THR A 93 10.50 31.35 12.06
N LEU A 94 9.18 31.50 12.17
CA LEU A 94 8.22 30.64 11.47
C LEU A 94 8.28 30.78 9.96
N TRP A 95 8.47 32.01 9.45
CA TRP A 95 8.59 32.27 8.02
C TRP A 95 9.83 31.60 7.41
N GLY A 96 10.97 31.65 8.09
CA GLY A 96 12.19 30.96 7.67
C GLY A 96 12.03 29.44 7.65
N ALA A 97 11.40 28.87 8.68
CA ALA A 97 11.09 27.45 8.69
C ALA A 97 10.15 27.05 7.55
N LEU A 98 9.15 27.88 7.24
CA LEU A 98 8.21 27.62 6.14
C LEU A 98 8.93 27.61 4.77
N ILE A 99 9.80 28.59 4.49
CA ILE A 99 10.59 28.63 3.26
C ILE A 99 11.44 27.36 3.13
N THR A 100 12.14 26.99 4.20
CA THR A 100 12.97 25.78 4.25
C THR A 100 12.16 24.52 3.94
N ILE A 101 11.00 24.34 4.60
CA ILE A 101 10.13 23.17 4.39
C ILE A 101 9.58 23.12 2.98
N VAL A 102 9.04 24.24 2.47
CA VAL A 102 8.49 24.28 1.11
C VAL A 102 9.57 23.90 0.08
N THR A 103 10.76 24.45 0.20
CA THR A 103 11.88 24.13 -0.69
C THR A 103 12.26 22.66 -0.60
N ALA A 104 12.40 22.11 0.61
CA ALA A 104 12.78 20.72 0.82
C ALA A 104 11.73 19.74 0.29
N VAL A 105 10.43 20.01 0.52
CA VAL A 105 9.31 19.17 0.06
C VAL A 105 9.19 19.22 -1.46
N VAL A 106 9.23 20.42 -2.06
CA VAL A 106 9.08 20.60 -3.52
C VAL A 106 10.21 19.92 -4.29
N LEU A 107 11.43 19.95 -3.77
CA LEU A 107 12.57 19.30 -4.42
C LEU A 107 12.65 17.81 -4.08
N GLY A 108 12.50 17.44 -2.81
CA GLY A 108 12.77 16.09 -2.33
C GLY A 108 11.65 15.10 -2.64
N VAL A 109 10.39 15.45 -2.37
CA VAL A 109 9.28 14.49 -2.50
C VAL A 109 9.02 14.05 -3.93
N PRO A 110 8.87 14.95 -4.92
CA PRO A 110 8.66 14.53 -6.31
C PRO A 110 9.83 13.72 -6.87
N ALA A 111 11.07 14.15 -6.58
CA ALA A 111 12.26 13.43 -7.01
C ALA A 111 12.33 12.03 -6.39
N GLY A 112 12.00 11.88 -5.09
CA GLY A 112 11.96 10.61 -4.40
C GLY A 112 10.89 9.66 -4.93
N ILE A 113 9.68 10.18 -5.18
CA ILE A 113 8.59 9.40 -5.78
C ILE A 113 9.00 8.93 -7.19
N ALA A 114 9.56 9.81 -8.01
CA ALA A 114 10.01 9.45 -9.36
C ALA A 114 11.14 8.39 -9.32
N ALA A 115 12.12 8.55 -8.44
CA ALA A 115 13.22 7.59 -8.26
C ALA A 115 12.72 6.22 -7.80
N GLY A 116 11.85 6.17 -6.80
CA GLY A 116 11.28 4.92 -6.29
C GLY A 116 10.38 4.21 -7.31
N TYR A 117 9.65 4.95 -8.14
CA TYR A 117 8.72 4.37 -9.10
C TYR A 117 9.40 3.92 -10.39
N PHE A 118 10.20 4.80 -11.02
CA PHE A 118 10.85 4.50 -12.30
C PHE A 118 12.15 3.70 -12.15
N GLY A 119 12.85 3.85 -11.02
CA GLY A 119 14.07 3.11 -10.72
C GLY A 119 15.22 3.35 -11.73
N ARG A 120 16.05 2.32 -11.92
CA ARG A 120 17.13 2.25 -12.93
C ARG A 120 18.11 3.44 -12.85
N THR A 121 18.42 4.06 -14.01
CA THR A 121 19.42 5.14 -14.13
C THR A 121 18.99 6.41 -13.40
N PHE A 122 17.70 6.75 -13.44
CA PHE A 122 17.20 7.95 -12.75
C PHE A 122 17.41 7.85 -11.24
N ASP A 123 17.11 6.70 -10.65
CA ASP A 123 17.31 6.45 -9.23
C ASP A 123 18.79 6.56 -8.83
N LYS A 124 19.68 5.96 -9.61
CA LYS A 124 21.14 6.03 -9.36
C LYS A 124 21.67 7.47 -9.41
N VAL A 125 21.25 8.25 -10.41
CA VAL A 125 21.68 9.65 -10.58
C VAL A 125 21.12 10.53 -9.45
N ALA A 126 19.82 10.40 -9.14
CA ALA A 126 19.20 11.17 -8.07
C ALA A 126 19.78 10.85 -6.69
N MET A 127 20.10 9.57 -6.43
CA MET A 127 20.80 9.15 -5.21
C MET A 127 22.19 9.76 -5.15
N TRP A 128 22.97 9.67 -6.24
CA TRP A 128 24.31 10.26 -6.30
C TRP A 128 24.29 11.78 -6.03
N ILE A 129 23.33 12.53 -6.63
CA ILE A 129 23.16 13.97 -6.36
C ILE A 129 22.83 14.19 -4.87
N SER A 130 21.92 13.39 -4.32
CA SER A 130 21.54 13.46 -2.92
C SER A 130 22.73 13.25 -1.97
N ASP A 131 23.58 12.29 -2.27
CA ASP A 131 24.75 11.94 -1.45
C ASP A 131 25.86 12.99 -1.65
N ALA A 132 26.09 13.46 -2.87
CA ALA A 132 27.04 14.55 -3.17
C ALA A 132 26.66 15.84 -2.42
N LEU A 133 25.37 16.19 -2.37
CA LEU A 133 24.91 17.36 -1.63
C LEU A 133 25.17 17.25 -0.12
N GLN A 134 25.10 16.05 0.45
CA GLN A 134 25.34 15.83 1.88
C GLN A 134 26.82 15.62 2.25
N SER A 135 27.69 15.37 1.27
CA SER A 135 29.13 15.21 1.52
C SER A 135 29.82 16.53 1.89
N VAL A 136 29.22 17.67 1.52
CA VAL A 136 29.75 18.99 1.82
C VAL A 136 29.20 19.48 3.16
N PRO A 137 30.05 19.96 4.09
CA PRO A 137 29.57 20.54 5.34
C PRO A 137 28.64 21.73 5.10
N GLY A 138 27.34 21.56 5.43
CA GLY A 138 26.27 22.53 5.12
C GLY A 138 26.58 23.95 5.60
N MET A 139 27.22 24.09 6.76
CA MET A 139 27.60 25.43 7.29
C MET A 139 28.57 26.17 6.38
N ILE A 140 29.51 25.49 5.71
CA ILE A 140 30.44 26.12 4.79
C ILE A 140 29.69 26.74 3.59
N ILE A 141 28.78 25.96 3.01
CA ILE A 141 27.98 26.46 1.87
C ILE A 141 27.08 27.60 2.30
N LEU A 142 26.44 27.51 3.48
CA LEU A 142 25.60 28.58 3.99
C LEU A 142 26.39 29.88 4.22
N LEU A 143 27.64 29.80 4.67
CA LEU A 143 28.53 30.96 4.81
C LEU A 143 28.90 31.56 3.44
N VAL A 144 29.21 30.72 2.45
CA VAL A 144 29.53 31.18 1.08
C VAL A 144 28.32 31.85 0.44
N VAL A 145 27.13 31.24 0.58
CA VAL A 145 25.87 31.82 0.07
C VAL A 145 25.56 33.13 0.78
N ALA A 146 25.72 33.19 2.11
CA ALA A 146 25.53 34.44 2.88
C ALA A 146 26.43 35.56 2.37
N ALA A 147 27.70 35.27 2.15
CA ALA A 147 28.66 36.26 1.62
C ALA A 147 28.30 36.73 0.20
N GLY A 148 27.89 35.81 -0.67
CA GLY A 148 27.53 36.10 -2.06
C GLY A 148 26.20 36.85 -2.23
N THR A 149 25.23 36.62 -1.33
CA THR A 149 23.86 37.16 -1.42
C THR A 149 23.62 38.32 -0.45
N ARG A 150 24.67 38.84 0.18
CA ARG A 150 24.57 39.88 1.24
C ARG A 150 23.62 39.43 2.39
N SER A 151 23.65 38.15 2.71
CA SER A 151 22.82 37.54 3.75
C SER A 151 21.30 37.67 3.52
N ASP A 152 20.86 37.65 2.24
CA ASP A 152 19.43 37.63 1.92
C ASP A 152 18.73 36.46 2.63
N PHE A 153 17.72 36.80 3.43
CA PHE A 153 17.05 35.86 4.33
C PHE A 153 16.34 34.73 3.56
N VAL A 154 15.66 35.06 2.44
CA VAL A 154 14.89 34.08 1.66
C VAL A 154 15.83 33.10 0.98
N ILE A 155 16.92 33.60 0.38
CA ILE A 155 17.92 32.75 -0.30
C ILE A 155 18.61 31.83 0.71
N LEU A 156 18.96 32.33 1.89
CA LEU A 156 19.57 31.53 2.95
C LEU A 156 18.63 30.40 3.40
N MET A 157 17.37 30.71 3.68
CA MET A 157 16.41 29.69 4.13
C MET A 157 16.04 28.71 3.03
N ALA A 158 15.98 29.16 1.78
CA ALA A 158 15.82 28.26 0.64
C ALA A 158 17.04 27.34 0.47
N THR A 159 18.26 27.84 0.69
CA THR A 159 19.48 27.03 0.66
C THR A 159 19.46 25.95 1.76
N VAL A 160 19.03 26.30 2.98
CA VAL A 160 18.81 25.31 4.04
C VAL A 160 17.80 24.25 3.57
N GLY A 161 16.72 24.66 2.88
CA GLY A 161 15.74 23.75 2.30
C GLY A 161 16.32 22.78 1.26
N VAL A 162 17.23 23.25 0.41
CA VAL A 162 17.96 22.39 -0.56
C VAL A 162 18.75 21.31 0.19
N PHE A 163 19.44 21.67 1.30
CA PHE A 163 20.17 20.70 2.12
C PHE A 163 19.27 19.72 2.89
N MET A 164 18.01 20.09 3.17
CA MET A 164 17.04 19.21 3.81
C MET A 164 16.31 18.31 2.78
N ALA A 165 16.34 18.66 1.49
CA ALA A 165 15.65 17.91 0.43
C ALA A 165 16.09 16.44 0.31
N PRO A 166 17.38 16.04 0.48
CA PRO A 166 17.80 14.64 0.51
C PRO A 166 17.07 13.77 1.55
N GLY A 167 16.72 14.31 2.71
CA GLY A 167 15.93 13.60 3.72
C GLY A 167 14.52 13.25 3.22
N TYR A 168 13.84 14.20 2.58
CA TYR A 168 12.55 13.99 1.95
C TYR A 168 12.63 13.06 0.74
N PHE A 169 13.68 13.20 -0.07
CA PHE A 169 13.95 12.32 -1.21
C PHE A 169 14.05 10.86 -0.78
N ARG A 170 14.91 10.54 0.21
CA ARG A 170 15.10 9.17 0.68
C ARG A 170 13.83 8.59 1.31
N MET A 171 13.12 9.38 2.10
CA MET A 171 11.86 8.96 2.71
C MET A 171 10.78 8.69 1.65
N ALA A 172 10.58 9.60 0.69
CA ALA A 172 9.60 9.43 -0.37
C ALA A 172 9.95 8.25 -1.30
N ARG A 173 11.25 8.06 -1.60
CA ARG A 173 11.76 6.94 -2.38
C ARG A 173 11.48 5.59 -1.69
N SER A 174 11.83 5.44 -0.41
CA SER A 174 11.61 4.19 0.33
C SER A 174 10.12 3.85 0.43
N THR A 175 9.28 4.84 0.73
CA THR A 175 7.82 4.66 0.76
C THR A 175 7.29 4.24 -0.61
N THR A 176 7.78 4.84 -1.70
CA THR A 176 7.36 4.50 -3.06
C THR A 176 7.78 3.08 -3.44
N LEU A 177 8.98 2.64 -3.07
CA LEU A 177 9.45 1.26 -3.31
C LEU A 177 8.57 0.24 -2.59
N MET A 178 8.21 0.49 -1.32
CA MET A 178 7.29 -0.38 -0.58
C MET A 178 5.92 -0.46 -1.26
N VAL A 179 5.33 0.69 -1.61
CA VAL A 179 4.00 0.76 -2.25
C VAL A 179 4.01 0.14 -3.64
N ARG A 180 5.09 0.30 -4.41
CA ARG A 180 5.23 -0.30 -5.74
C ARG A 180 5.19 -1.82 -5.72
N GLY A 181 5.68 -2.44 -4.64
CA GLY A 181 5.65 -3.89 -4.44
C GLY A 181 4.33 -4.44 -3.93
N GLU A 182 3.33 -3.60 -3.66
CA GLU A 182 2.03 -4.05 -3.16
C GLU A 182 1.16 -4.61 -4.29
N THR A 183 0.49 -5.72 -4.00
CA THR A 183 -0.32 -6.48 -4.97
C THR A 183 -1.48 -5.66 -5.58
N TYR A 184 -2.02 -4.68 -4.85
CA TYR A 184 -3.05 -3.80 -5.41
C TYR A 184 -2.51 -2.85 -6.49
N ILE A 185 -1.21 -2.54 -6.51
CA ILE A 185 -0.58 -1.79 -7.61
C ILE A 185 -0.51 -2.66 -8.87
N ASP A 186 -0.22 -3.95 -8.71
CA ASP A 186 -0.19 -4.89 -9.82
C ASP A 186 -1.60 -5.13 -10.36
N ALA A 187 -2.60 -5.29 -9.49
CA ALA A 187 -4.00 -5.32 -9.89
C ALA A 187 -4.42 -4.05 -10.68
N ALA A 188 -3.96 -2.87 -10.25
CA ALA A 188 -4.22 -1.61 -10.95
C ALA A 188 -3.55 -1.56 -12.34
N ARG A 189 -2.36 -2.16 -12.50
CA ARG A 189 -1.66 -2.27 -13.80
C ARG A 189 -2.41 -3.20 -14.75
N VAL A 190 -2.79 -4.40 -14.28
CA VAL A 190 -3.57 -5.36 -15.08
C VAL A 190 -4.90 -4.76 -15.50
N SER A 191 -5.53 -3.99 -14.63
CA SER A 191 -6.75 -3.24 -14.96
C SER A 191 -6.52 -2.07 -15.94
N GLY A 192 -5.33 -1.92 -16.54
CA GLY A 192 -5.01 -0.94 -17.59
C GLY A 192 -4.81 0.50 -17.10
N LEU A 193 -4.59 0.74 -15.80
CA LEU A 193 -4.33 2.09 -15.29
C LEU A 193 -2.92 2.56 -15.66
N THR A 194 -2.82 3.81 -16.16
CA THR A 194 -1.54 4.41 -16.55
C THR A 194 -0.64 4.71 -15.35
N ASN A 195 0.68 4.70 -15.55
CA ASN A 195 1.68 5.01 -14.51
C ASN A 195 1.44 6.36 -13.82
N GLY A 196 1.11 7.41 -14.59
CA GLY A 196 0.79 8.72 -14.03
C GLY A 196 -0.41 8.69 -13.08
N ARG A 197 -1.39 7.82 -13.35
CA ARG A 197 -2.56 7.66 -12.50
C ARG A 197 -2.26 6.85 -11.24
N ILE A 198 -1.46 5.81 -11.36
CA ILE A 198 -0.97 5.03 -10.22
C ILE A 198 -0.17 5.94 -9.28
N LEU A 199 0.77 6.73 -9.82
CA LEU A 199 1.57 7.68 -9.04
C LEU A 199 0.69 8.71 -8.31
N SER A 200 -0.21 9.38 -9.04
CA SER A 200 -1.01 10.48 -8.48
C SER A 200 -2.07 10.01 -7.48
N ARG A 201 -2.58 8.80 -7.62
CA ARG A 201 -3.68 8.29 -6.79
C ARG A 201 -3.21 7.37 -5.66
N HIS A 202 -2.34 6.43 -5.96
CA HIS A 202 -1.91 5.41 -5.00
C HIS A 202 -0.62 5.84 -4.28
N VAL A 203 0.45 6.15 -5.01
CA VAL A 203 1.77 6.44 -4.42
C VAL A 203 1.79 7.75 -3.62
N ILE A 204 1.31 8.86 -4.21
CA ILE A 204 1.28 10.15 -3.51
C ILE A 204 0.46 10.05 -2.22
N ARG A 205 -0.67 9.34 -2.25
CA ARG A 205 -1.52 9.20 -1.07
C ARG A 205 -0.85 8.45 0.07
N SER A 206 -0.05 7.46 -0.23
CA SER A 206 0.71 6.70 0.76
C SER A 206 1.88 7.51 1.35
N THR A 207 2.41 8.50 0.61
CA THR A 207 3.50 9.35 1.09
C THR A 207 3.05 10.48 2.01
N TYR A 208 1.75 10.82 2.07
CA TYR A 208 1.26 11.93 2.92
C TYR A 208 1.66 11.80 4.39
N ALA A 209 1.48 10.63 4.97
CA ALA A 209 1.71 10.40 6.38
C ALA A 209 3.21 10.53 6.74
N PRO A 210 4.14 9.85 6.06
CA PRO A 210 5.57 10.04 6.25
C PRO A 210 6.03 11.49 6.01
N VAL A 211 5.54 12.15 4.96
CA VAL A 211 5.86 13.57 4.67
C VAL A 211 5.44 14.48 5.83
N THR A 212 4.23 14.29 6.38
CA THR A 212 3.74 15.12 7.49
C THR A 212 4.59 14.95 8.75
N ILE A 213 4.99 13.72 9.07
CA ILE A 213 5.88 13.43 10.21
C ILE A 213 7.24 14.08 9.99
N GLN A 214 7.84 13.86 8.83
CA GLN A 214 9.14 14.44 8.46
C GLN A 214 9.11 15.97 8.53
N THR A 215 8.00 16.59 8.08
CA THR A 215 7.82 18.05 8.10
C THR A 215 7.84 18.61 9.51
N ALA A 216 7.18 17.96 10.47
CA ALA A 216 7.19 18.40 11.86
C ALA A 216 8.62 18.38 12.47
N LEU A 217 9.38 17.34 12.16
CA LEU A 217 10.78 17.21 12.62
C LEU A 217 11.69 18.22 11.92
N THR A 218 11.56 18.36 10.60
CA THR A 218 12.37 19.30 9.80
C THR A 218 12.11 20.75 10.19
N ALA A 219 10.87 21.10 10.57
CA ALA A 219 10.54 22.44 11.05
C ALA A 219 11.39 22.84 12.27
N GLY A 220 11.50 21.94 13.26
CA GLY A 220 12.33 22.16 14.43
C GLY A 220 13.82 22.32 14.09
N ILE A 221 14.34 21.46 13.21
CA ILE A 221 15.73 21.53 12.72
C ILE A 221 15.98 22.84 11.96
N ALA A 222 15.07 23.25 11.09
CA ALA A 222 15.16 24.47 10.30
C ALA A 222 15.24 25.71 11.21
N MET A 223 14.40 25.78 12.24
CA MET A 223 14.43 26.86 13.24
C MET A 223 15.74 26.88 14.01
N GLY A 224 16.27 25.71 14.37
CA GLY A 224 17.57 25.61 15.05
C GLY A 224 18.71 26.11 14.19
N ILE A 225 18.76 25.71 12.90
CA ILE A 225 19.78 26.18 11.94
C ILE A 225 19.66 27.68 11.70
N GLN A 226 18.44 28.17 11.51
CA GLN A 226 18.17 29.61 11.36
C GLN A 226 18.67 30.40 12.58
N ALA A 227 18.30 29.96 13.79
CA ALA A 227 18.73 30.61 15.03
C ALA A 227 20.27 30.57 15.17
N GLY A 228 20.91 29.45 14.79
CA GLY A 228 22.37 29.32 14.77
C GLY A 228 23.05 30.29 13.80
N LEU A 229 22.54 30.43 12.57
CA LEU A 229 23.05 31.39 11.59
C LEU A 229 22.95 32.84 12.10
N GLN A 230 21.78 33.21 12.63
CA GLN A 230 21.54 34.54 13.16
C GLN A 230 22.34 34.81 14.45
N PHE A 231 22.56 33.77 15.26
CA PHE A 231 23.45 33.85 16.44
C PHE A 231 24.90 34.17 16.04
N LEU A 232 25.35 33.62 14.91
CA LEU A 232 26.66 33.92 14.32
C LEU A 232 26.73 35.29 13.62
N GLY A 233 25.62 36.05 13.61
CA GLY A 233 25.53 37.35 12.96
C GLY A 233 25.25 37.31 11.47
N ILE A 234 24.84 36.14 10.96
CA ILE A 234 24.44 35.95 9.57
C ILE A 234 22.96 36.22 9.40
N GLY A 235 22.61 37.33 8.78
CA GLY A 235 21.24 37.81 8.59
C GLY A 235 21.16 39.32 8.75
N ASP A 236 19.95 39.86 8.58
CA ASP A 236 19.71 41.29 8.81
C ASP A 236 19.61 41.60 10.32
N ALA A 237 20.52 42.45 10.80
CA ALA A 237 20.56 42.85 12.22
C ALA A 237 19.31 43.65 12.67
N ASN A 238 18.58 44.26 11.72
CA ASN A 238 17.40 45.07 12.01
C ASN A 238 16.11 44.22 12.03
N THR A 239 16.15 43.00 11.51
CA THR A 239 14.99 42.12 11.53
C THR A 239 14.95 41.33 12.85
N PRO A 240 13.93 41.56 13.70
CA PRO A 240 13.80 40.86 14.97
C PRO A 240 13.64 39.34 14.71
N SER A 241 14.46 38.53 15.38
CA SER A 241 14.43 37.08 15.33
C SER A 241 14.96 36.49 16.62
N TRP A 242 14.53 35.29 16.97
CA TRP A 242 14.98 34.66 18.21
C TRP A 242 16.48 34.40 18.21
N GLY A 243 17.08 34.03 17.07
CA GLY A 243 18.52 33.80 16.94
C GLY A 243 19.35 35.09 17.16
N ALA A 244 18.93 36.20 16.56
CA ALA A 244 19.59 37.51 16.76
C ALA A 244 19.47 37.99 18.21
N MET A 245 18.30 37.82 18.84
CA MET A 245 18.09 38.11 20.27
C MET A 245 18.97 37.25 21.17
N MET A 246 19.14 35.95 20.84
CA MET A 246 20.05 35.07 21.58
C MET A 246 21.51 35.51 21.46
N SER A 247 21.96 35.94 20.28
CA SER A 247 23.30 36.47 20.06
C SER A 247 23.58 37.71 20.90
N GLU A 248 22.61 38.62 20.95
CA GLU A 248 22.69 39.82 21.77
C GLU A 248 22.70 39.48 23.26
N GLY A 249 21.77 38.63 23.72
CA GLY A 249 21.67 38.18 25.10
C GLY A 249 22.94 37.43 25.55
N PHE A 250 23.58 36.67 24.68
CA PHE A 250 24.83 36.00 25.01
C PHE A 250 25.97 36.97 25.32
N ARG A 251 26.07 38.08 24.57
CA ARG A 251 27.10 39.12 24.80
C ARG A 251 26.98 39.78 26.15
N VAL A 252 25.79 39.85 26.70
CA VAL A 252 25.49 40.52 27.99
C VAL A 252 25.00 39.55 29.07
N MET A 253 25.21 38.25 28.88
CA MET A 253 24.69 37.19 29.73
C MET A 253 25.08 37.34 31.21
N LEU A 254 26.30 37.80 31.48
CA LEU A 254 26.80 37.98 32.84
C LEU A 254 26.16 39.18 33.58
N SER A 255 25.67 40.18 32.82
CA SER A 255 25.04 41.38 33.42
C SER A 255 23.52 41.35 33.41
N ASN A 256 22.91 40.76 32.36
CA ASN A 256 21.46 40.61 32.24
C ASN A 256 21.09 39.30 31.51
N PRO A 257 20.96 38.18 32.23
CA PRO A 257 20.66 36.87 31.66
C PRO A 257 19.25 36.78 31.06
N ASN A 258 18.33 37.66 31.44
CA ASN A 258 16.93 37.64 30.97
C ASN A 258 16.83 37.83 29.45
N ILE A 259 17.73 38.61 28.84
CA ILE A 259 17.75 38.86 27.39
C ILE A 259 17.97 37.57 26.60
N LEU A 260 18.80 36.64 27.12
CA LEU A 260 19.04 35.33 26.53
C LEU A 260 17.94 34.33 26.86
N LEU A 261 17.37 34.39 28.05
CA LEU A 261 16.42 33.40 28.58
C LEU A 261 15.14 33.30 27.72
N TRP A 262 14.49 34.43 27.42
CA TRP A 262 13.21 34.46 26.75
C TRP A 262 13.21 33.94 25.34
N PRO A 263 14.13 34.35 24.44
CA PRO A 263 14.19 33.80 23.08
C PRO A 263 14.61 32.30 23.08
N SER A 264 15.46 31.86 24.03
CA SER A 264 15.85 30.47 24.18
C SER A 264 14.66 29.58 24.58
N LEU A 265 13.84 30.05 25.54
CA LEU A 265 12.61 29.36 25.95
C LEU A 265 11.61 29.30 24.80
N ALA A 266 11.37 30.40 24.09
CA ALA A 266 10.45 30.45 22.97
C ALA A 266 10.84 29.44 21.86
N LEU A 267 12.13 29.43 21.49
CA LEU A 267 12.67 28.49 20.51
C LEU A 267 12.56 27.02 20.99
N GLY A 268 12.98 26.76 22.24
CA GLY A 268 12.95 25.41 22.82
C GLY A 268 11.54 24.85 22.94
N ILE A 269 10.57 25.64 23.42
CA ILE A 269 9.16 25.22 23.51
C ILE A 269 8.59 24.93 22.13
N THR A 270 8.91 25.76 21.13
CA THR A 270 8.42 25.59 19.77
C THR A 270 8.96 24.30 19.14
N ILE A 271 10.27 24.05 19.25
CA ILE A 271 10.91 22.82 18.74
C ILE A 271 10.35 21.58 19.47
N ALA A 272 10.22 21.65 20.80
CA ALA A 272 9.65 20.55 21.58
C ALA A 272 8.19 20.25 21.19
N ALA A 273 7.37 21.29 20.98
CA ALA A 273 5.99 21.10 20.53
C ALA A 273 5.93 20.43 19.16
N LEU A 274 6.74 20.84 18.18
CA LEU A 274 6.80 20.24 16.86
C LEU A 274 7.30 18.79 16.91
N ALA A 275 8.34 18.50 17.70
CA ALA A 275 8.86 17.14 17.87
C ALA A 275 7.83 16.19 18.50
N LEU A 276 7.12 16.64 19.55
CA LEU A 276 6.05 15.88 20.18
C LEU A 276 4.86 15.65 19.25
N MET A 277 4.49 16.63 18.42
CA MET A 277 3.47 16.45 17.39
C MET A 277 3.88 15.39 16.38
N GLY A 278 5.10 15.47 15.88
CA GLY A 278 5.65 14.50 14.91
C GLY A 278 5.69 13.09 15.47
N SER A 279 6.20 12.89 16.68
CA SER A 279 6.28 11.57 17.34
C SER A 279 4.90 10.98 17.65
N THR A 280 3.95 11.79 18.15
CA THR A 280 2.57 11.34 18.40
C THR A 280 1.87 10.93 17.11
N LEU A 281 2.09 11.66 16.01
CA LEU A 281 1.53 11.31 14.70
C LEU A 281 2.14 10.03 14.16
N ALA A 282 3.45 9.85 14.31
CA ALA A 282 4.16 8.63 13.92
C ALA A 282 3.62 7.40 14.67
N GLU A 283 3.44 7.50 16.00
CA GLU A 283 2.85 6.43 16.81
C GLU A 283 1.43 6.04 16.35
N LEU A 284 0.57 7.04 16.07
CA LEU A 284 -0.79 6.80 15.63
C LEU A 284 -0.87 6.12 14.25
N ILE A 285 0.11 6.37 13.37
CA ILE A 285 0.20 5.75 12.04
C ILE A 285 0.72 4.32 12.17
N GLN A 286 1.80 4.09 12.95
CA GLN A 286 2.34 2.76 13.19
C GLN A 286 1.33 1.80 13.83
N LEU A 287 0.47 2.29 14.73
CA LEU A 287 -0.61 1.52 15.32
C LEU A 287 -1.65 1.01 14.31
N ARG A 288 -1.68 1.55 13.09
CA ARG A 288 -2.57 1.13 11.99
C ARG A 288 -1.94 0.11 11.04
N SER A 289 -0.63 -0.07 11.05
CA SER A 289 0.05 -1.02 10.19
C SER A 289 -0.45 -2.45 10.45
N PRO A 290 -0.75 -3.24 9.39
CA PRO A 290 -1.08 -4.67 9.53
C PRO A 290 0.04 -5.45 10.21
N GLU A 291 1.29 -5.09 9.99
CA GLU A 291 2.48 -5.69 10.61
C GLU A 291 2.48 -5.50 12.13
N ALA A 292 2.17 -4.31 12.63
CA ALA A 292 2.06 -4.08 14.08
C ALA A 292 0.95 -4.90 14.75
N LYS A 293 -0.10 -5.30 14.00
CA LYS A 293 -1.11 -6.25 14.48
C LYS A 293 -0.60 -7.68 14.47
N LYS A 294 0.20 -8.05 13.46
CA LYS A 294 0.80 -9.38 13.31
C LYS A 294 1.88 -9.60 14.40
N ASP A 295 2.72 -8.60 14.66
CA ASP A 295 3.74 -8.63 15.72
C ASP A 295 3.14 -8.69 17.13
N ARG A 296 2.05 -7.95 17.39
CA ARG A 296 1.31 -8.06 18.67
C ARG A 296 0.62 -9.41 18.82
N ALA A 297 0.11 -10.01 17.74
CA ALA A 297 -0.47 -11.35 17.76
C ALA A 297 0.62 -12.41 17.97
N LEU A 298 1.79 -12.27 17.35
CA LEU A 298 2.98 -13.12 17.53
C LEU A 298 3.56 -12.98 18.92
N ALA A 299 3.73 -11.76 19.43
CA ALA A 299 4.19 -11.52 20.80
C ALA A 299 3.22 -12.07 21.86
N ARG A 300 1.91 -12.06 21.57
CA ARG A 300 0.88 -12.69 22.44
C ARG A 300 0.90 -14.21 22.34
N LYS A 301 1.24 -14.80 21.17
CA LYS A 301 1.44 -16.25 20.98
C LYS A 301 2.74 -16.71 21.64
N ALA A 302 3.84 -15.96 21.53
CA ALA A 302 5.12 -16.24 22.20
C ALA A 302 5.00 -16.24 23.73
N ARG A 303 4.17 -15.34 24.30
CA ARG A 303 3.86 -15.35 25.73
C ARG A 303 3.02 -16.57 26.20
N LYS A 304 2.44 -17.33 25.28
CA LYS A 304 1.61 -18.51 25.57
C LYS A 304 2.32 -19.85 25.38
N GLY A 305 3.66 -19.85 25.16
CA GLY A 305 4.52 -21.04 25.20
C GLY A 305 4.14 -22.13 24.19
N VAL A 306 4.18 -21.80 22.87
CA VAL A 306 4.13 -22.82 21.82
C VAL A 306 5.56 -23.09 21.32
N PRO A 307 6.07 -24.35 21.35
CA PRO A 307 7.44 -24.65 20.95
C PRO A 307 7.63 -24.62 19.42
N GLY A 308 8.75 -24.06 19.02
CA GLY A 308 9.61 -24.42 17.91
C GLY A 308 9.06 -24.40 16.48
N VAL A 309 9.44 -23.36 15.71
CA VAL A 309 9.62 -23.49 14.26
C VAL A 309 11.11 -23.34 13.99
N ALA A 310 11.74 -24.44 13.62
CA ALA A 310 13.13 -24.47 13.14
C ALA A 310 13.20 -23.94 11.71
N VAL A 311 14.14 -23.03 11.47
CA VAL A 311 14.55 -22.64 10.12
C VAL A 311 15.47 -23.72 9.60
N VAL A 312 15.04 -24.46 8.59
CA VAL A 312 15.91 -25.41 7.86
C VAL A 312 16.32 -24.74 6.57
N THR A 313 17.60 -24.53 6.38
CA THR A 313 18.23 -24.18 5.12
C THR A 313 18.64 -25.49 4.45
N GLU A 314 18.01 -25.85 3.35
CA GLU A 314 18.46 -26.95 2.50
C GLU A 314 18.99 -26.42 1.18
N GLU A 315 20.26 -26.77 0.93
CA GLU A 315 20.96 -26.63 -0.33
C GLU A 315 20.94 -28.03 -0.98
N GLU A 316 20.08 -28.27 -1.97
CA GLU A 316 20.07 -29.51 -2.72
C GLU A 316 20.55 -29.34 -4.16
N VAL A 317 21.47 -30.21 -4.51
CA VAL A 317 22.13 -30.36 -5.82
C VAL A 317 21.13 -30.93 -6.83
N ARG A 318 20.99 -30.25 -7.98
CA ARG A 318 20.10 -30.64 -9.07
C ARG A 318 20.64 -31.84 -9.89
N PRO A 319 19.80 -32.79 -10.27
CA PRO A 319 20.07 -33.67 -11.40
C PRO A 319 19.76 -33.01 -12.75
N GLU A 320 20.49 -33.41 -13.79
CA GLU A 320 20.30 -32.97 -15.18
C GLU A 320 18.89 -33.32 -15.71
N PRO A 321 18.24 -32.44 -16.48
CA PRO A 321 16.89 -32.67 -16.96
C PRO A 321 16.84 -33.74 -18.06
N PRO A 322 15.80 -34.56 -18.09
CA PRO A 322 15.59 -35.53 -19.18
C PRO A 322 15.22 -34.83 -20.49
N ALA A 323 15.67 -35.38 -21.61
CA ALA A 323 15.39 -34.88 -22.96
C ALA A 323 13.88 -34.87 -23.25
N LEU A 324 13.36 -33.68 -23.57
CA LEU A 324 11.94 -33.44 -23.87
C LEU A 324 11.47 -34.22 -25.08
N THR A 325 10.42 -35.00 -24.88
CA THR A 325 9.58 -35.50 -25.98
C THR A 325 8.66 -34.38 -26.42
N THR A 326 8.89 -33.87 -27.61
CA THR A 326 8.08 -32.82 -28.25
C THR A 326 6.63 -33.30 -28.37
N GLY A 327 5.76 -32.85 -27.47
CA GLY A 327 4.31 -33.03 -27.60
C GLY A 327 3.83 -32.29 -28.85
N THR A 328 3.14 -33.02 -29.71
CA THR A 328 2.61 -32.56 -30.99
C THR A 328 1.63 -31.40 -30.74
N LEU A 329 2.02 -30.18 -31.08
CA LEU A 329 1.13 -29.02 -31.11
C LEU A 329 -0.06 -29.33 -31.99
N ARG A 330 -1.26 -29.46 -31.41
CA ARG A 330 -2.50 -29.54 -32.19
C ARG A 330 -2.67 -28.25 -32.96
N HIS A 331 -2.90 -28.36 -34.25
CA HIS A 331 -3.27 -27.27 -35.14
C HIS A 331 -4.58 -26.67 -34.61
N ILE A 332 -4.52 -25.51 -33.92
CA ILE A 332 -5.66 -24.88 -33.30
C ILE A 332 -5.98 -23.60 -34.07
N ALA A 333 -7.29 -23.38 -34.24
CA ALA A 333 -7.87 -22.31 -35.03
C ALA A 333 -7.39 -20.90 -34.64
N GLU A 334 -7.46 -19.96 -35.59
CA GLU A 334 -7.06 -18.55 -35.48
C GLU A 334 -7.76 -17.73 -34.39
N THR A 335 -8.46 -18.34 -33.43
CA THR A 335 -9.29 -17.71 -32.40
C THR A 335 -9.05 -18.30 -31.00
N SER A 336 -7.81 -18.29 -30.52
CA SER A 336 -7.55 -18.65 -29.11
C SER A 336 -7.82 -17.45 -28.18
N ALA A 337 -8.38 -17.70 -26.99
CA ALA A 337 -8.50 -16.69 -25.95
C ALA A 337 -7.13 -16.31 -25.38
N LEU A 338 -6.25 -17.31 -25.20
CA LEU A 338 -4.83 -17.16 -24.87
C LEU A 338 -4.02 -18.17 -25.66
N ARG A 339 -2.91 -17.73 -26.27
CA ARG A 339 -1.89 -18.60 -26.82
C ARG A 339 -0.53 -18.08 -26.46
N VAL A 340 0.31 -18.95 -25.95
CA VAL A 340 1.69 -18.66 -25.55
C VAL A 340 2.59 -19.72 -26.17
N GLU A 341 3.65 -19.32 -26.85
CA GLU A 341 4.60 -20.23 -27.49
C GLU A 341 5.99 -20.02 -26.90
N ASN A 342 6.61 -21.14 -26.47
CA ASN A 342 7.99 -21.21 -25.98
C ASN A 342 8.31 -20.14 -24.91
N LEU A 343 7.45 -20.01 -23.90
CA LEU A 343 7.66 -19.04 -22.81
C LEU A 343 8.78 -19.48 -21.90
N ARG A 344 9.76 -18.61 -21.73
CA ARG A 344 10.89 -18.75 -20.80
C ARG A 344 10.89 -17.60 -19.82
N VAL A 345 11.15 -17.88 -18.55
CA VAL A 345 11.28 -16.86 -17.52
C VAL A 345 12.62 -17.00 -16.83
N THR A 346 13.40 -15.93 -16.86
CA THR A 346 14.73 -15.88 -16.25
C THR A 346 14.81 -14.79 -15.20
N TYR A 347 15.60 -15.04 -14.16
CA TYR A 347 15.92 -14.07 -13.12
C TYR A 347 17.42 -13.81 -13.05
N ARG A 348 17.79 -12.54 -12.96
CA ARG A 348 19.18 -12.15 -12.75
C ARG A 348 19.50 -12.17 -11.25
N THR A 349 20.33 -13.11 -10.84
CA THR A 349 20.83 -13.27 -9.47
C THR A 349 22.30 -12.87 -9.37
N PRO A 350 22.85 -12.64 -8.18
CA PRO A 350 24.31 -12.45 -8.00
C PRO A 350 25.16 -13.64 -8.48
N ALA A 351 24.57 -14.83 -8.54
CA ALA A 351 25.22 -16.06 -9.02
C ALA A 351 25.10 -16.28 -10.54
N GLY A 352 24.36 -15.43 -11.27
CA GLY A 352 24.12 -15.55 -12.71
C GLY A 352 22.63 -15.51 -13.06
N LEU A 353 22.33 -15.88 -14.31
CA LEU A 353 20.94 -16.03 -14.78
C LEU A 353 20.39 -17.39 -14.32
N VAL A 354 19.21 -17.36 -13.71
CA VAL A 354 18.48 -18.57 -13.30
C VAL A 354 17.17 -18.60 -14.11
N GLU A 355 16.98 -19.67 -14.89
CA GLU A 355 15.75 -19.92 -15.60
C GLU A 355 14.78 -20.66 -14.67
N VAL A 356 13.53 -20.19 -14.58
CA VAL A 356 12.48 -20.73 -13.70
C VAL A 356 11.27 -21.26 -14.47
N VAL A 357 11.17 -20.95 -15.77
CA VAL A 357 10.21 -21.53 -16.72
C VAL A 357 10.95 -21.82 -18.00
N HIS A 358 10.86 -23.06 -18.51
CA HIS A 358 11.79 -23.64 -19.47
C HIS A 358 11.18 -23.85 -20.88
N GLY A 359 10.56 -22.81 -21.47
CA GLY A 359 10.05 -22.90 -22.83
C GLY A 359 8.69 -23.58 -22.93
N ILE A 360 7.77 -23.25 -22.03
CA ILE A 360 6.42 -23.80 -22.04
C ILE A 360 5.55 -23.16 -23.12
N SER A 361 4.63 -23.97 -23.67
CA SER A 361 3.60 -23.49 -24.57
C SER A 361 2.23 -23.82 -23.98
N LEU A 362 1.29 -22.88 -24.09
CA LEU A 362 -0.06 -22.98 -23.54
C LEU A 362 -1.04 -22.37 -24.55
N ASP A 363 -2.15 -23.06 -24.80
CA ASP A 363 -3.23 -22.56 -25.63
C ASP A 363 -4.57 -22.78 -24.92
N ILE A 364 -5.46 -21.78 -24.95
CA ILE A 364 -6.78 -21.82 -24.32
C ILE A 364 -7.81 -21.36 -25.34
N ALA A 365 -8.77 -22.26 -25.65
CA ALA A 365 -9.85 -21.91 -26.55
C ALA A 365 -10.89 -20.96 -25.92
N PRO A 366 -11.66 -20.19 -26.70
CA PRO A 366 -12.76 -19.40 -26.18
C PRO A 366 -13.77 -20.28 -25.44
N GLY A 367 -14.11 -19.88 -24.21
CA GLY A 367 -15.05 -20.63 -23.36
C GLY A 367 -14.46 -21.89 -22.72
N GLU A 368 -13.19 -22.21 -22.92
CA GLU A 368 -12.51 -23.35 -22.26
C GLU A 368 -12.05 -22.99 -20.85
N VAL A 369 -12.13 -23.96 -19.95
CA VAL A 369 -11.59 -23.85 -18.57
C VAL A 369 -10.33 -24.73 -18.47
N VAL A 370 -9.17 -24.08 -18.32
CA VAL A 370 -7.88 -24.77 -18.19
C VAL A 370 -7.32 -24.59 -16.79
N GLY A 371 -6.94 -25.71 -16.15
CA GLY A 371 -6.26 -25.74 -14.87
C GLY A 371 -4.73 -25.86 -15.05
N VAL A 372 -3.95 -25.03 -14.35
CA VAL A 372 -2.50 -25.21 -14.22
C VAL A 372 -2.20 -25.66 -12.80
N VAL A 373 -1.67 -26.86 -12.63
CA VAL A 373 -1.43 -27.49 -11.33
C VAL A 373 0.03 -27.87 -11.13
N GLY A 374 0.42 -28.08 -9.88
CA GLY A 374 1.76 -28.50 -9.48
C GLY A 374 2.10 -27.98 -8.08
N GLU A 375 3.20 -28.43 -7.50
CA GLU A 375 3.66 -27.97 -6.19
C GLU A 375 4.05 -26.49 -6.14
N SER A 376 4.21 -25.97 -4.92
CA SER A 376 4.75 -24.62 -4.72
C SER A 376 6.17 -24.54 -5.30
N GLY A 377 6.41 -23.53 -6.14
CA GLY A 377 7.70 -23.36 -6.83
C GLY A 377 7.82 -24.06 -8.19
N SER A 378 6.79 -24.74 -8.68
CA SER A 378 6.82 -25.38 -10.02
C SER A 378 6.76 -24.39 -11.21
N GLY A 379 6.65 -23.08 -10.99
CA GLY A 379 6.65 -22.07 -12.07
C GLY A 379 5.28 -21.53 -12.47
N LYS A 380 4.15 -22.05 -11.93
CA LYS A 380 2.77 -21.68 -12.29
C LYS A 380 2.49 -20.16 -12.25
N SER A 381 2.70 -19.53 -11.10
CA SER A 381 2.47 -18.09 -10.95
C SER A 381 3.44 -17.26 -11.80
N GLN A 382 4.66 -17.75 -12.05
CA GLN A 382 5.61 -17.09 -12.95
C GLN A 382 5.13 -17.08 -14.39
N THR A 383 4.52 -18.18 -14.83
CA THR A 383 3.88 -18.30 -16.14
C THR A 383 2.75 -17.27 -16.30
N VAL A 384 1.84 -17.22 -15.33
CA VAL A 384 0.74 -16.24 -15.32
C VAL A 384 1.24 -14.80 -15.25
N PHE A 385 2.20 -14.50 -14.37
CA PHE A 385 2.76 -13.14 -14.23
C PHE A 385 3.49 -12.68 -15.48
N SER A 386 4.08 -13.62 -16.25
CA SER A 386 4.68 -13.29 -17.54
C SER A 386 3.64 -12.84 -18.58
N VAL A 387 2.51 -13.54 -18.67
CA VAL A 387 1.38 -13.15 -19.54
C VAL A 387 0.80 -11.80 -19.13
N LEU A 388 0.67 -11.56 -17.83
CA LEU A 388 0.11 -10.33 -17.26
C LEU A 388 1.08 -9.13 -17.19
N ASP A 389 2.37 -9.31 -17.59
CA ASP A 389 3.46 -8.30 -17.43
C ASP A 389 3.68 -7.88 -15.95
N LEU A 390 3.54 -8.84 -15.02
CA LEU A 390 3.64 -8.66 -13.57
C LEU A 390 4.86 -9.33 -12.94
N LEU A 391 5.85 -9.76 -13.73
CA LEU A 391 7.05 -10.39 -13.16
C LEU A 391 7.73 -9.48 -12.14
N PRO A 392 8.16 -10.04 -10.99
CA PRO A 392 8.93 -9.31 -9.99
C PRO A 392 10.21 -8.68 -10.56
N GLU A 393 10.79 -7.73 -9.83
CA GLU A 393 11.98 -7.02 -10.25
C GLU A 393 13.16 -8.00 -10.49
N GLY A 394 13.78 -7.89 -11.66
CA GLY A 394 14.85 -8.79 -12.12
C GLY A 394 14.36 -9.99 -12.94
N GLY A 395 13.05 -10.21 -13.04
CA GLY A 395 12.45 -11.21 -13.92
C GLY A 395 12.32 -10.71 -15.36
N GLU A 396 12.72 -11.52 -16.33
CA GLU A 396 12.58 -11.27 -17.76
C GLU A 396 11.85 -12.44 -18.41
N ALA A 397 10.77 -12.15 -19.16
CA ALA A 397 10.03 -13.15 -19.93
C ALA A 397 10.43 -13.06 -21.41
N HIS A 398 10.68 -14.21 -22.02
CA HIS A 398 10.90 -14.37 -23.44
C HIS A 398 9.93 -15.42 -23.97
N ALA A 399 9.22 -15.13 -25.06
CA ALA A 399 8.33 -16.06 -25.74
C ALA A 399 8.46 -15.84 -27.24
N ASP A 400 8.27 -16.89 -28.02
CA ASP A 400 8.25 -16.80 -29.50
C ASP A 400 7.00 -16.05 -29.95
N GLY A 401 5.89 -16.18 -29.22
CA GLY A 401 4.66 -15.45 -29.44
C GLY A 401 3.71 -15.52 -28.25
N VAL A 402 2.95 -14.44 -28.04
CA VAL A 402 1.85 -14.36 -27.07
C VAL A 402 0.67 -13.69 -27.76
N TRP A 403 -0.48 -14.36 -27.79
CA TRP A 403 -1.74 -13.86 -28.34
C TRP A 403 -2.83 -13.86 -27.27
N ILE A 404 -3.61 -12.80 -27.22
CA ILE A 404 -4.72 -12.62 -26.28
C ILE A 404 -5.94 -12.13 -27.06
N GLY A 405 -7.05 -12.84 -26.96
CA GLY A 405 -8.26 -12.55 -27.75
C GLY A 405 -7.98 -12.51 -29.26
N GLY A 406 -7.12 -13.40 -29.76
CA GLY A 406 -6.70 -13.48 -31.16
C GLY A 406 -5.74 -12.37 -31.62
N ARG A 407 -5.23 -11.52 -30.72
CA ARG A 407 -4.28 -10.43 -31.04
C ARG A 407 -2.90 -10.73 -30.49
N GLU A 408 -1.89 -10.60 -31.32
CA GLU A 408 -0.51 -10.73 -30.89
C GLU A 408 -0.10 -9.55 -29.99
N VAL A 409 0.47 -9.86 -28.81
CA VAL A 409 0.97 -8.89 -27.83
C VAL A 409 2.49 -8.88 -27.72
N THR A 410 3.16 -9.81 -28.40
CA THR A 410 4.62 -9.89 -28.48
C THR A 410 5.14 -8.66 -29.22
N GLY A 411 6.11 -7.95 -28.61
CA GLY A 411 6.71 -6.75 -29.23
C GLY A 411 5.85 -5.48 -29.18
N LEU A 412 4.64 -5.52 -28.60
CA LEU A 412 3.87 -4.31 -28.39
C LEU A 412 4.56 -3.38 -27.38
N GLU A 413 4.49 -2.07 -27.63
CA GLU A 413 4.90 -1.07 -26.68
C GLU A 413 4.12 -1.25 -25.35
N ARG A 414 4.79 -1.14 -24.23
CA ARG A 414 4.24 -1.46 -22.89
C ARG A 414 2.89 -0.79 -22.59
N VAL A 415 2.70 0.45 -23.04
CA VAL A 415 1.45 1.19 -22.84
C VAL A 415 0.29 0.53 -23.58
N ARG A 416 0.50 0.17 -24.85
CA ARG A 416 -0.52 -0.50 -25.69
C ARG A 416 -0.83 -1.91 -25.19
N ARG A 417 0.20 -2.62 -24.73
CA ARG A 417 0.05 -3.92 -24.11
C ARG A 417 -0.85 -3.85 -22.87
N HIS A 418 -0.61 -2.90 -21.95
CA HIS A 418 -1.44 -2.75 -20.75
C HIS A 418 -2.88 -2.34 -21.06
N GLU A 419 -3.12 -1.50 -22.06
CA GLU A 419 -4.49 -1.15 -22.49
C GLU A 419 -5.26 -2.37 -23.01
N LEU A 420 -4.59 -3.24 -23.75
CA LEU A 420 -5.17 -4.46 -24.27
C LEU A 420 -5.43 -5.47 -23.14
N LEU A 421 -4.45 -5.69 -22.26
CA LEU A 421 -4.60 -6.55 -21.09
C LEU A 421 -5.80 -6.11 -20.23
N GLY A 422 -5.93 -4.81 -19.94
CA GLY A 422 -7.04 -4.28 -19.13
C GLY A 422 -8.43 -4.41 -19.77
N ARG A 423 -8.51 -4.68 -21.07
CA ARG A 423 -9.78 -4.91 -21.78
C ARG A 423 -10.12 -6.38 -21.96
N GLU A 424 -9.13 -7.19 -22.26
CA GLU A 424 -9.30 -8.60 -22.66
C GLU A 424 -9.13 -9.56 -21.48
N ILE A 425 -8.40 -9.15 -20.41
CA ILE A 425 -8.13 -10.04 -19.28
C ILE A 425 -8.77 -9.50 -17.99
N GLY A 426 -9.49 -10.41 -17.31
CA GLY A 426 -9.82 -10.27 -15.90
C GLY A 426 -8.81 -11.03 -15.03
N TYR A 427 -8.38 -10.45 -13.91
CA TYR A 427 -7.43 -11.12 -13.01
C TYR A 427 -7.97 -11.19 -11.59
N ILE A 428 -7.98 -12.41 -11.03
CA ILE A 428 -8.32 -12.69 -9.64
C ILE A 428 -7.05 -13.16 -8.94
N PRO A 429 -6.45 -12.35 -8.06
CA PRO A 429 -5.23 -12.67 -7.35
C PRO A 429 -5.46 -13.57 -6.13
N GLN A 430 -4.39 -14.19 -5.64
CA GLN A 430 -4.38 -15.17 -4.57
C GLN A 430 -4.90 -14.65 -3.21
N GLU A 431 -4.53 -13.42 -2.80
CA GLU A 431 -4.92 -12.86 -1.50
C GLU A 431 -5.90 -11.69 -1.64
N PRO A 432 -7.21 -11.86 -1.30
CA PRO A 432 -8.22 -10.83 -1.54
C PRO A 432 -7.97 -9.51 -0.82
N MET A 433 -7.53 -9.58 0.44
CA MET A 433 -7.36 -8.38 1.28
C MET A 433 -6.14 -7.55 0.91
N SER A 434 -5.09 -8.18 0.40
CA SER A 434 -3.84 -7.52 -0.01
C SER A 434 -4.00 -6.83 -1.38
N ASN A 435 -4.96 -7.28 -2.18
CA ASN A 435 -5.20 -6.79 -3.54
C ASN A 435 -6.21 -5.63 -3.61
N LEU A 436 -6.76 -5.21 -2.48
CA LEU A 436 -7.64 -4.04 -2.37
C LEU A 436 -6.90 -2.91 -1.64
N ASP A 437 -6.77 -1.73 -2.28
CA ASP A 437 -6.13 -0.57 -1.68
C ASP A 437 -6.89 -0.11 -0.43
N PRO A 438 -6.29 -0.18 0.77
CA PRO A 438 -6.94 0.18 2.01
C PRO A 438 -7.29 1.68 2.12
N SER A 439 -6.74 2.51 1.23
CA SER A 439 -6.93 3.96 1.21
C SER A 439 -8.20 4.39 0.49
N TYR A 440 -8.79 3.52 -0.34
CA TYR A 440 -9.98 3.81 -1.15
C TYR A 440 -11.17 2.94 -0.77
N THR A 441 -12.37 3.45 -1.04
CA THR A 441 -13.59 2.65 -0.94
C THR A 441 -13.65 1.61 -2.06
N ILE A 442 -14.36 0.51 -1.83
CA ILE A 442 -14.60 -0.53 -2.84
C ILE A 442 -15.19 0.08 -4.12
N GLY A 443 -16.18 0.96 -3.97
CA GLY A 443 -16.81 1.62 -5.13
C GLY A 443 -15.84 2.45 -5.96
N HIS A 444 -14.84 3.10 -5.33
CA HIS A 444 -13.81 3.82 -6.07
C HIS A 444 -12.96 2.86 -6.90
N GLN A 445 -12.52 1.76 -6.31
CA GLN A 445 -11.64 0.78 -6.94
C GLN A 445 -12.33 0.05 -8.09
N LEU A 446 -13.59 -0.34 -7.95
CA LEU A 446 -14.36 -1.00 -9.01
C LEU A 446 -14.73 -0.05 -10.17
N THR A 447 -15.05 1.22 -9.87
CA THR A 447 -15.49 2.15 -10.92
C THR A 447 -14.36 2.82 -11.68
N GLU A 448 -13.14 2.86 -11.14
CA GLU A 448 -12.02 3.54 -11.78
C GLU A 448 -11.57 2.85 -13.08
N PRO A 449 -11.35 1.52 -13.15
CA PRO A 449 -11.07 0.81 -14.40
C PRO A 449 -12.21 0.96 -15.42
N LEU A 450 -13.45 0.79 -15.02
CA LEU A 450 -14.63 0.94 -15.89
C LEU A 450 -14.69 2.30 -16.58
N ARG A 451 -14.32 3.36 -15.86
CA ARG A 451 -14.31 4.73 -16.39
C ARG A 451 -13.10 5.03 -17.27
N LYS A 452 -11.95 4.45 -16.97
CA LYS A 452 -10.68 4.83 -17.59
C LYS A 452 -10.25 3.92 -18.73
N VAL A 453 -10.53 2.64 -18.61
CA VAL A 453 -10.19 1.64 -19.61
C VAL A 453 -11.38 1.41 -20.56
N HIS A 454 -12.58 1.29 -19.98
CA HIS A 454 -13.81 1.01 -20.75
C HIS A 454 -14.60 2.27 -21.15
N GLY A 455 -14.19 3.47 -20.72
CA GLY A 455 -14.77 4.75 -21.17
C GLY A 455 -16.15 5.07 -20.59
N LEU A 456 -16.65 4.33 -19.58
CA LEU A 456 -17.98 4.52 -19.04
C LEU A 456 -18.15 5.85 -18.28
N GLY A 457 -19.34 6.42 -18.34
CA GLY A 457 -19.72 7.56 -17.52
C GLY A 457 -19.75 7.22 -16.02
N ARG A 458 -19.68 8.26 -15.14
CA ARG A 458 -19.61 8.03 -13.67
C ARG A 458 -20.83 7.28 -13.11
N ALA A 459 -22.03 7.63 -13.57
CA ALA A 459 -23.26 6.99 -13.14
C ALA A 459 -23.37 5.55 -13.65
N GLU A 460 -23.01 5.32 -14.92
CA GLU A 460 -23.02 4.02 -15.55
C GLU A 460 -22.00 3.06 -14.93
N ALA A 461 -20.74 3.52 -14.71
CA ALA A 461 -19.72 2.73 -14.02
C ALA A 461 -20.17 2.31 -12.61
N ARG A 462 -20.85 3.22 -11.88
CA ARG A 462 -21.37 2.90 -10.55
C ARG A 462 -22.51 1.88 -10.62
N ALA A 463 -23.45 2.06 -11.54
CA ALA A 463 -24.57 1.13 -11.73
C ALA A 463 -24.05 -0.26 -12.11
N ARG A 464 -23.05 -0.33 -13.02
CA ARG A 464 -22.44 -1.58 -13.43
C ARG A 464 -21.69 -2.26 -12.27
N ALA A 465 -20.91 -1.52 -11.49
CA ALA A 465 -20.25 -2.05 -10.31
C ALA A 465 -21.25 -2.59 -9.27
N ALA A 466 -22.36 -1.88 -9.03
CA ALA A 466 -23.42 -2.35 -8.15
C ALA A 466 -24.07 -3.64 -8.66
N ALA A 467 -24.41 -3.71 -9.94
CA ALA A 467 -24.98 -4.90 -10.57
C ALA A 467 -24.03 -6.10 -10.48
N MET A 468 -22.73 -5.90 -10.71
CA MET A 468 -21.74 -6.97 -10.58
C MET A 468 -21.60 -7.46 -9.13
N LEU A 469 -21.61 -6.56 -8.14
CA LEU A 469 -21.62 -6.97 -6.73
C LEU A 469 -22.86 -7.80 -6.37
N GLN A 470 -24.02 -7.44 -6.89
CA GLN A 470 -25.24 -8.23 -6.70
C GLN A 470 -25.12 -9.61 -7.38
N ARG A 471 -24.56 -9.67 -8.61
CA ARG A 471 -24.37 -10.91 -9.37
C ARG A 471 -23.47 -11.91 -8.65
N VAL A 472 -22.44 -11.40 -7.95
CA VAL A 472 -21.56 -12.25 -7.12
C VAL A 472 -22.12 -12.54 -5.71
N GLY A 473 -23.41 -12.28 -5.46
CA GLY A 473 -24.09 -12.60 -4.21
C GLY A 473 -23.90 -11.60 -3.07
N ILE A 474 -23.51 -10.36 -3.35
CA ILE A 474 -23.46 -9.29 -2.34
C ILE A 474 -24.80 -8.57 -2.29
N VAL A 475 -25.63 -8.88 -1.29
CA VAL A 475 -27.02 -8.36 -1.16
C VAL A 475 -27.04 -6.84 -1.02
N ASP A 476 -26.18 -6.25 -0.16
CA ASP A 476 -26.15 -4.80 0.07
C ASP A 476 -24.97 -4.16 -0.70
N ALA A 477 -25.06 -4.18 -2.03
CA ALA A 477 -24.03 -3.65 -2.92
C ALA A 477 -23.72 -2.17 -2.65
N GLU A 478 -24.72 -1.34 -2.37
CA GLU A 478 -24.55 0.09 -2.12
C GLU A 478 -23.79 0.38 -0.81
N ARG A 479 -23.99 -0.41 0.21
CA ARG A 479 -23.19 -0.34 1.45
C ARG A 479 -21.75 -0.75 1.17
N VAL A 480 -21.53 -1.85 0.44
CA VAL A 480 -20.20 -2.35 0.11
C VAL A 480 -19.44 -1.36 -0.76
N LEU A 481 -20.06 -0.75 -1.77
CA LEU A 481 -19.43 0.31 -2.58
C LEU A 481 -18.95 1.50 -1.73
N ARG A 482 -19.59 1.80 -0.61
CA ARG A 482 -19.17 2.87 0.32
C ARG A 482 -18.18 2.41 1.39
N SER A 483 -17.99 1.11 1.52
CA SER A 483 -17.07 0.52 2.50
C SER A 483 -15.62 0.55 2.03
N TYR A 484 -14.70 0.52 2.99
CA TYR A 484 -13.27 0.30 2.75
C TYR A 484 -12.94 -1.20 2.88
N PRO A 485 -11.84 -1.70 2.28
CA PRO A 485 -11.46 -3.12 2.34
C PRO A 485 -11.48 -3.72 3.75
N HIS A 486 -10.94 -3.01 4.73
CA HIS A 486 -10.91 -3.44 6.12
C HIS A 486 -12.29 -3.46 6.82
N GLN A 487 -13.39 -3.16 6.13
CA GLN A 487 -14.77 -3.15 6.65
C GLN A 487 -15.59 -4.33 6.16
N ILE A 488 -15.04 -5.15 5.27
CA ILE A 488 -15.68 -6.33 4.70
C ILE A 488 -14.93 -7.59 5.16
N SER A 489 -15.59 -8.74 5.09
CA SER A 489 -14.98 -10.05 5.39
C SER A 489 -14.08 -10.51 4.22
N GLY A 490 -13.22 -11.52 4.47
CA GLY A 490 -12.37 -12.11 3.43
C GLY A 490 -13.18 -12.68 2.25
N GLY A 491 -14.25 -13.42 2.53
CA GLY A 491 -15.14 -13.94 1.49
C GLY A 491 -15.87 -12.83 0.71
N MET A 492 -16.24 -11.72 1.37
CA MET A 492 -16.77 -10.55 0.65
C MET A 492 -15.71 -9.87 -0.21
N ALA A 493 -14.46 -9.79 0.25
CA ALA A 493 -13.36 -9.23 -0.52
C ALA A 493 -13.08 -10.08 -1.77
N GLN A 494 -13.12 -11.41 -1.65
CA GLN A 494 -13.00 -12.32 -2.80
C GLN A 494 -14.11 -12.06 -3.83
N ARG A 495 -15.37 -11.99 -3.41
CA ARG A 495 -16.50 -11.68 -4.29
C ARG A 495 -16.37 -10.28 -4.93
N VAL A 496 -15.82 -9.30 -4.22
CA VAL A 496 -15.49 -7.96 -4.76
C VAL A 496 -14.44 -8.04 -5.86
N LEU A 497 -13.37 -8.84 -5.67
CA LEU A 497 -12.33 -9.02 -6.69
C LEU A 497 -12.88 -9.73 -7.92
N ILE A 498 -13.68 -10.78 -7.75
CA ILE A 498 -14.38 -11.46 -8.85
C ILE A 498 -15.25 -10.44 -9.61
N ALA A 499 -16.09 -9.67 -8.91
CA ALA A 499 -16.92 -8.64 -9.53
C ALA A 499 -16.08 -7.61 -10.32
N GLY A 500 -14.93 -7.20 -9.78
CA GLY A 500 -13.99 -6.30 -10.46
C GLY A 500 -13.43 -6.92 -11.73
N ALA A 501 -12.93 -8.15 -11.66
CA ALA A 501 -12.31 -8.86 -12.77
C ALA A 501 -13.27 -9.07 -13.97
N ILE A 502 -14.54 -9.40 -13.68
CA ILE A 502 -15.55 -9.64 -14.74
C ILE A 502 -16.29 -8.37 -15.22
N SER A 503 -16.18 -7.26 -14.49
CA SER A 503 -16.92 -6.04 -14.78
C SER A 503 -16.62 -5.44 -16.16
N GLY A 504 -15.42 -5.69 -16.69
CA GLY A 504 -14.97 -5.33 -18.03
C GLY A 504 -15.54 -6.23 -19.15
N ARG A 505 -16.11 -7.39 -18.84
CA ARG A 505 -16.44 -8.48 -19.76
C ARG A 505 -15.20 -8.94 -20.54
N PRO A 506 -14.19 -9.49 -19.84
CA PRO A 506 -12.98 -9.94 -20.47
C PRO A 506 -13.23 -11.19 -21.34
N SER A 507 -12.36 -11.43 -22.34
CA SER A 507 -12.36 -12.66 -23.11
C SER A 507 -11.69 -13.83 -22.36
N LEU A 508 -10.79 -13.50 -21.42
CA LEU A 508 -10.06 -14.43 -20.57
C LEU A 508 -10.12 -13.98 -19.10
N LEU A 509 -10.52 -14.87 -18.19
CA LEU A 509 -10.38 -14.70 -16.76
C LEU A 509 -9.22 -15.55 -16.25
N VAL A 510 -8.27 -14.93 -15.57
CA VAL A 510 -7.13 -15.60 -14.92
C VAL A 510 -7.36 -15.58 -13.42
N ALA A 511 -7.39 -16.74 -12.77
CA ALA A 511 -7.60 -16.90 -11.34
C ALA A 511 -6.39 -17.61 -10.70
N ASP A 512 -5.60 -16.87 -9.93
CA ASP A 512 -4.44 -17.41 -9.23
C ASP A 512 -4.86 -17.81 -7.80
N GLU A 513 -4.96 -19.10 -7.57
CA GLU A 513 -5.41 -19.72 -6.30
C GLU A 513 -6.70 -19.08 -5.72
N PRO A 514 -7.80 -19.02 -6.48
CA PRO A 514 -8.97 -18.20 -6.13
C PRO A 514 -9.69 -18.63 -4.85
N THR A 515 -9.38 -19.80 -4.31
CA THR A 515 -10.03 -20.39 -3.12
C THR A 515 -9.07 -20.57 -1.94
N THR A 516 -7.81 -20.18 -2.05
CA THR A 516 -6.83 -20.26 -0.96
C THR A 516 -7.27 -19.42 0.23
N ALA A 517 -7.14 -19.96 1.44
CA ALA A 517 -7.57 -19.37 2.72
C ALA A 517 -9.11 -19.19 2.91
N LEU A 518 -9.93 -19.83 2.09
CA LEU A 518 -11.38 -19.95 2.29
C LEU A 518 -11.70 -21.26 3.01
N ASP A 519 -12.80 -21.28 3.75
CA ASP A 519 -13.35 -22.54 4.25
C ASP A 519 -14.00 -23.34 3.10
N VAL A 520 -14.15 -24.65 3.29
CA VAL A 520 -14.59 -25.58 2.24
C VAL A 520 -15.94 -25.20 1.62
N THR A 521 -16.86 -24.68 2.44
CA THR A 521 -18.20 -24.28 1.97
C THR A 521 -18.11 -23.04 1.08
N VAL A 522 -17.35 -22.03 1.50
CA VAL A 522 -17.15 -20.81 0.71
C VAL A 522 -16.33 -21.10 -0.55
N GLN A 523 -15.39 -22.06 -0.50
CA GLN A 523 -14.66 -22.53 -1.68
C GLN A 523 -15.62 -23.08 -2.74
N ALA A 524 -16.52 -23.99 -2.37
CA ALA A 524 -17.50 -24.55 -3.30
C ALA A 524 -18.41 -23.48 -3.91
N GLU A 525 -18.90 -22.51 -3.08
CA GLU A 525 -19.70 -21.39 -3.57
C GLU A 525 -18.93 -20.49 -4.58
N VAL A 526 -17.64 -20.26 -4.35
CA VAL A 526 -16.81 -19.45 -5.26
C VAL A 526 -16.56 -20.18 -6.58
N LEU A 527 -16.30 -21.49 -6.55
CA LEU A 527 -16.09 -22.30 -7.76
C LEU A 527 -17.37 -22.39 -8.60
N GLU A 528 -18.52 -22.62 -7.96
CA GLU A 528 -19.82 -22.62 -8.65
C GLU A 528 -20.11 -21.25 -9.29
N LEU A 529 -19.86 -20.16 -8.57
CA LEU A 529 -20.00 -18.81 -9.07
C LEU A 529 -19.11 -18.58 -10.30
N LEU A 530 -17.83 -19.03 -10.27
CA LEU A 530 -16.91 -18.87 -11.39
C LEU A 530 -17.40 -19.66 -12.62
N ARG A 531 -17.94 -20.88 -12.42
CA ARG A 531 -18.53 -21.71 -13.48
C ARG A 531 -19.75 -21.05 -14.10
N GLU A 532 -20.68 -20.52 -13.26
CA GLU A 532 -21.84 -19.79 -13.75
C GLU A 532 -21.45 -18.56 -14.58
N LEU A 533 -20.48 -17.77 -14.08
CA LEU A 533 -20.02 -16.56 -14.75
C LEU A 533 -19.30 -16.89 -16.08
N GLN A 534 -18.49 -17.96 -16.09
CA GLN A 534 -17.81 -18.44 -17.30
C GLN A 534 -18.84 -18.81 -18.37
N ALA A 535 -19.87 -19.60 -18.01
CA ALA A 535 -20.94 -19.99 -18.93
C ALA A 535 -21.80 -18.81 -19.40
N GLU A 536 -22.15 -17.88 -18.49
CA GLU A 536 -22.97 -16.70 -18.80
C GLU A 536 -22.27 -15.74 -19.77
N TYR A 537 -20.97 -15.51 -19.59
CA TYR A 537 -20.21 -14.56 -20.42
C TYR A 537 -19.47 -15.21 -21.59
N GLY A 538 -19.40 -16.53 -21.64
CA GLY A 538 -18.66 -17.28 -22.68
C GLY A 538 -17.17 -17.00 -22.67
N MET A 539 -16.62 -16.54 -21.53
CA MET A 539 -15.19 -16.24 -21.38
C MET A 539 -14.37 -17.51 -21.15
N ALA A 540 -13.12 -17.52 -21.58
CA ALA A 540 -12.17 -18.55 -21.18
C ALA A 540 -11.72 -18.34 -19.73
N LEU A 541 -11.35 -19.43 -19.04
CA LEU A 541 -10.92 -19.38 -17.65
C LEU A 541 -9.60 -20.15 -17.47
N LEU A 542 -8.58 -19.48 -16.97
CA LEU A 542 -7.32 -20.07 -16.54
C LEU A 542 -7.25 -20.08 -15.02
N ILE A 543 -7.24 -21.27 -14.41
CA ILE A 543 -7.13 -21.45 -12.97
C ILE A 543 -5.75 -21.98 -12.63
N VAL A 544 -5.04 -21.28 -11.76
CA VAL A 544 -3.79 -21.77 -11.16
C VAL A 544 -4.10 -22.23 -9.75
N THR A 545 -3.74 -23.46 -9.43
CA THR A 545 -3.95 -24.02 -8.08
C THR A 545 -2.97 -25.17 -7.81
N HIS A 546 -2.79 -25.50 -6.54
CA HIS A 546 -2.11 -26.72 -6.12
C HIS A 546 -3.11 -27.82 -5.71
N ASN A 547 -4.41 -27.55 -5.76
CA ASN A 547 -5.46 -28.46 -5.33
C ASN A 547 -6.14 -29.13 -6.54
N PHE A 548 -5.91 -30.43 -6.70
CA PHE A 548 -6.51 -31.24 -7.78
C PHE A 548 -8.03 -31.36 -7.66
N GLY A 549 -8.60 -31.32 -6.45
CA GLY A 549 -10.04 -31.31 -6.26
C GLY A 549 -10.73 -30.12 -6.91
N VAL A 550 -10.10 -28.93 -6.81
CA VAL A 550 -10.59 -27.72 -7.50
C VAL A 550 -10.60 -27.90 -9.00
N VAL A 551 -9.54 -28.50 -9.55
CA VAL A 551 -9.40 -28.70 -10.99
C VAL A 551 -10.40 -29.74 -11.50
N ALA A 552 -10.58 -30.84 -10.76
CA ALA A 552 -11.57 -31.87 -11.07
C ALA A 552 -13.00 -31.33 -11.12
N ASP A 553 -13.29 -30.34 -10.28
CA ASP A 553 -14.63 -29.75 -10.18
C ASP A 553 -14.96 -28.80 -11.34
N ILE A 554 -13.98 -28.04 -11.90
CA ILE A 554 -14.29 -26.93 -12.79
C ILE A 554 -13.60 -26.98 -14.15
N CYS A 555 -12.46 -27.67 -14.30
CA CYS A 555 -11.65 -27.61 -15.51
C CYS A 555 -12.05 -28.63 -16.57
N ASP A 556 -11.93 -28.24 -17.85
CA ASP A 556 -12.07 -29.13 -19.00
C ASP A 556 -10.75 -29.85 -19.31
N ARG A 557 -9.63 -29.11 -19.12
CA ARG A 557 -8.25 -29.58 -19.41
C ARG A 557 -7.30 -29.12 -18.32
N VAL A 558 -6.24 -29.88 -18.12
CA VAL A 558 -5.22 -29.63 -17.09
C VAL A 558 -3.83 -29.64 -17.69
N VAL A 559 -3.00 -28.74 -17.23
CA VAL A 559 -1.57 -28.66 -17.47
C VAL A 559 -0.85 -28.87 -16.14
N VAL A 560 -0.06 -29.93 -16.04
CA VAL A 560 0.72 -30.25 -14.83
C VAL A 560 2.13 -29.72 -14.99
N MET A 561 2.56 -28.89 -14.03
CA MET A 561 3.88 -28.27 -14.04
C MET A 561 4.75 -28.78 -12.90
N GLN A 562 6.02 -29.11 -13.21
CA GLN A 562 7.04 -29.45 -12.25
C GLN A 562 8.37 -28.76 -12.63
N HIS A 563 9.01 -28.09 -11.67
CA HIS A 563 10.33 -27.46 -11.84
C HIS A 563 10.50 -26.55 -13.07
N GLY A 564 9.43 -25.86 -13.49
CA GLY A 564 9.46 -24.94 -14.63
C GLY A 564 9.10 -25.57 -15.98
N ASP A 565 8.82 -26.87 -16.02
CA ASP A 565 8.43 -27.63 -17.20
C ASP A 565 6.97 -28.08 -17.12
N VAL A 566 6.33 -28.27 -18.27
CA VAL A 566 5.06 -28.99 -18.39
C VAL A 566 5.38 -30.48 -18.50
N VAL A 567 4.97 -31.28 -17.52
CA VAL A 567 5.23 -32.72 -17.46
C VAL A 567 4.11 -33.54 -18.06
N GLU A 568 2.86 -33.03 -17.95
CA GLU A 568 1.69 -33.70 -18.53
C GLU A 568 0.60 -32.66 -18.85
N GLU A 569 -0.14 -32.91 -19.92
CA GLU A 569 -1.29 -32.12 -20.35
C GLU A 569 -2.36 -33.04 -20.94
N GLY A 570 -3.61 -32.85 -20.56
CA GLY A 570 -4.71 -33.64 -21.05
C GLY A 570 -6.08 -33.20 -20.60
N ARG A 571 -7.12 -33.83 -21.14
CA ARG A 571 -8.48 -33.66 -20.61
C ARG A 571 -8.53 -34.17 -19.17
N ILE A 572 -9.34 -33.52 -18.36
CA ILE A 572 -9.43 -33.88 -16.95
C ILE A 572 -9.81 -35.33 -16.73
N ASP A 573 -10.78 -35.86 -17.50
CA ASP A 573 -11.28 -37.22 -17.39
C ASP A 573 -10.18 -38.26 -17.72
N GLU A 574 -9.38 -38.00 -18.78
CA GLU A 574 -8.31 -38.88 -19.25
C GLU A 574 -7.15 -38.89 -18.25
N LEU A 575 -6.77 -37.74 -17.76
CA LEU A 575 -5.63 -37.58 -16.86
C LEU A 575 -5.90 -38.21 -15.48
N PHE A 576 -7.14 -38.11 -14.97
CA PHE A 576 -7.51 -38.77 -13.71
C PHE A 576 -7.67 -40.31 -13.88
N ALA A 577 -8.13 -40.77 -15.04
CA ALA A 577 -8.31 -42.21 -15.29
C ALA A 577 -6.99 -42.96 -15.50
N ALA A 578 -6.01 -42.32 -16.19
CA ALA A 578 -4.76 -42.97 -16.56
C ALA A 578 -3.59 -41.92 -16.66
N PRO A 579 -3.12 -41.35 -15.55
CA PRO A 579 -2.02 -40.42 -15.57
C PRO A 579 -0.74 -41.08 -16.08
N ALA A 580 -0.14 -40.48 -17.11
CA ALA A 580 1.04 -41.04 -17.77
C ALA A 580 2.32 -40.74 -16.96
N ASP A 581 2.44 -39.52 -16.43
CA ASP A 581 3.62 -39.11 -15.71
C ASP A 581 3.60 -39.57 -14.22
N PRO A 582 4.73 -40.07 -13.70
CA PRO A 582 4.83 -40.51 -12.30
C PRO A 582 4.49 -39.42 -11.28
N TYR A 583 4.90 -38.16 -11.53
CA TYR A 583 4.64 -37.02 -10.65
C TYR A 583 3.15 -36.68 -10.65
N THR A 584 2.46 -36.74 -11.78
CA THR A 584 1.01 -36.54 -11.85
C THR A 584 0.27 -37.60 -11.02
N ARG A 585 0.73 -38.84 -11.06
CA ARG A 585 0.16 -39.94 -10.22
C ARG A 585 0.33 -39.68 -8.74
N GLU A 586 1.52 -39.22 -8.34
CA GLU A 586 1.82 -38.90 -6.95
C GLU A 586 0.94 -37.74 -6.45
N LEU A 587 0.78 -36.67 -7.23
CA LEU A 587 -0.08 -35.55 -6.89
C LEU A 587 -1.55 -35.92 -6.77
N ILE A 588 -2.07 -36.76 -7.66
CA ILE A 588 -3.45 -37.26 -7.62
C ILE A 588 -3.63 -38.16 -6.39
N ALA A 589 -2.71 -39.06 -6.10
CA ALA A 589 -2.75 -39.95 -4.96
C ALA A 589 -2.77 -39.15 -3.64
N ALA A 590 -1.91 -38.14 -3.51
CA ALA A 590 -1.88 -37.26 -2.33
C ALA A 590 -3.21 -36.51 -2.12
N SER A 591 -3.89 -36.12 -3.21
CA SER A 591 -5.21 -35.46 -3.13
C SER A 591 -6.35 -36.42 -2.77
N LEU A 592 -6.21 -37.71 -3.12
CA LEU A 592 -7.19 -38.75 -2.79
C LEU A 592 -7.06 -39.23 -1.34
N ASP A 593 -5.86 -39.28 -0.77
CA ASP A 593 -5.65 -39.58 0.65
C ASP A 593 -6.35 -38.56 1.56
N ASP A 594 -6.34 -37.27 1.20
CA ASP A 594 -7.16 -36.24 1.85
C ASP A 594 -8.67 -36.47 1.67
N ALA A 595 -9.11 -37.11 0.58
CA ALA A 595 -10.50 -37.43 0.28
C ALA A 595 -10.99 -38.70 1.00
N GLU A 596 -10.14 -39.72 1.17
CA GLU A 596 -10.47 -40.93 1.96
C GLU A 596 -10.71 -40.60 3.42
N GLY A 597 -9.91 -39.71 4.04
CA GLY A 597 -10.18 -39.15 5.35
C GLY A 597 -11.54 -38.45 5.45
N ARG A 598 -12.05 -37.94 4.34
CA ARG A 598 -13.36 -37.30 4.22
C ARG A 598 -14.50 -38.32 4.14
N VAL A 599 -14.32 -39.42 3.39
CA VAL A 599 -15.29 -40.52 3.29
C VAL A 599 -15.42 -41.22 4.63
N GLU A 600 -14.32 -41.40 5.38
CA GLU A 600 -14.37 -41.94 6.75
C GLU A 600 -15.09 -40.99 7.72
N LEU A 601 -14.91 -39.68 7.61
CA LEU A 601 -15.62 -38.67 8.38
C LEU A 601 -17.11 -38.62 8.03
N ASP A 602 -17.49 -38.71 6.77
CA ASP A 602 -18.88 -38.76 6.31
C ASP A 602 -19.56 -40.09 6.74
N ALA A 603 -18.84 -41.20 6.68
CA ALA A 603 -19.31 -42.49 7.19
C ALA A 603 -19.45 -42.50 8.72
N ALA A 604 -18.51 -41.90 9.43
CA ALA A 604 -18.59 -41.74 10.90
C ALA A 604 -19.72 -40.76 11.29
N TRP A 605 -20.00 -39.75 10.50
CA TRP A 605 -21.09 -38.79 10.70
C TRP A 605 -22.46 -39.42 10.41
N ALA A 606 -22.57 -40.23 9.34
CA ALA A 606 -23.75 -41.03 9.05
C ALA A 606 -24.02 -42.10 10.12
N ALA A 607 -22.97 -42.73 10.65
CA ALA A 607 -23.07 -43.72 11.76
C ALA A 607 -23.45 -43.07 13.11
N SER A 608 -23.24 -41.76 13.29
CA SER A 608 -23.61 -41.01 14.50
C SER A 608 -25.09 -40.69 14.63
N GLY A 609 -25.93 -41.13 13.69
CA GLY A 609 -27.41 -41.06 13.80
C GLY A 609 -28.01 -39.67 13.60
N ARG A 610 -27.27 -38.70 13.08
CA ARG A 610 -27.82 -37.40 12.65
C ARG A 610 -28.17 -37.43 11.16
N ALA A 611 -29.13 -38.27 10.80
CA ALA A 611 -29.68 -38.35 9.46
C ALA A 611 -30.66 -37.20 9.18
N GLY A 612 -30.53 -36.53 8.05
CA GLY A 612 -31.54 -35.62 7.57
C GLY A 612 -31.17 -34.73 6.41
N ALA A 613 -30.85 -35.32 5.25
CA ALA A 613 -31.15 -34.69 3.97
C ALA A 613 -31.64 -35.76 2.99
N PRO A 614 -32.82 -35.62 2.34
CA PRO A 614 -33.35 -36.62 1.43
C PRO A 614 -32.67 -36.53 0.06
N ALA A 615 -32.34 -37.72 -0.49
CA ALA A 615 -31.92 -37.94 -1.86
C ALA A 615 -32.98 -37.37 -2.84
N ALA A 616 -32.52 -36.70 -3.88
CA ALA A 616 -33.36 -36.27 -4.98
C ALA A 616 -33.89 -37.46 -5.76
N GLY A 617 -35.21 -37.72 -5.60
CA GLY A 617 -35.98 -38.59 -6.47
C GLY A 617 -36.54 -37.76 -7.62
N ALA A 618 -36.42 -38.30 -8.84
CA ALA A 618 -37.05 -37.78 -10.05
C ALA A 618 -38.56 -37.69 -9.87
N ASP A 619 -39.12 -36.59 -10.34
CA ASP A 619 -40.47 -36.26 -10.76
C ASP A 619 -41.13 -35.08 -9.99
N GLY A 620 -41.33 -34.00 -10.74
CA GLY A 620 -42.54 -33.18 -10.77
C GLY A 620 -42.83 -32.23 -9.60
N GLU A 621 -42.81 -30.95 -9.92
CA GLU A 621 -43.50 -29.78 -9.38
C GLU A 621 -42.93 -29.06 -8.12
N PRO A 622 -42.91 -27.70 -8.16
CA PRO A 622 -42.40 -26.91 -7.06
C PRO A 622 -43.45 -26.68 -5.97
N ARG A 623 -43.23 -27.16 -4.76
CA ARG A 623 -44.02 -26.77 -3.59
C ARG A 623 -43.23 -25.90 -2.64
N ALA A 624 -43.75 -24.71 -2.45
CA ALA A 624 -43.41 -23.74 -1.43
C ALA A 624 -43.40 -24.38 -0.01
N ALA A 625 -42.20 -24.40 0.62
CA ALA A 625 -42.06 -24.67 2.05
C ALA A 625 -40.70 -24.12 2.56
N ALA A 626 -40.53 -22.83 2.53
CA ALA A 626 -39.46 -22.12 3.20
C ALA A 626 -40.03 -21.08 4.17
N SER A 627 -40.69 -21.57 5.23
CA SER A 627 -40.98 -20.72 6.39
C SER A 627 -41.35 -21.58 7.60
N ARG A 628 -40.36 -22.24 8.20
CA ARG A 628 -40.45 -22.79 9.58
C ARG A 628 -39.16 -23.52 9.97
N ILE A 629 -38.02 -22.81 10.08
CA ILE A 629 -36.92 -23.26 10.94
C ILE A 629 -36.20 -21.96 11.43
N THR A 630 -36.84 -21.26 12.32
CA THR A 630 -36.21 -20.24 13.16
C THR A 630 -37.00 -20.12 14.45
N THR A 631 -37.02 -21.19 15.27
CA THR A 631 -37.46 -21.04 16.66
C THR A 631 -37.21 -22.35 17.45
N GLU A 632 -35.95 -22.81 17.56
CA GLU A 632 -35.59 -23.82 18.58
C GLU A 632 -34.06 -24.01 18.71
N ALA A 633 -33.33 -22.93 18.90
CA ALA A 633 -31.93 -23.00 19.35
C ALA A 633 -31.66 -21.85 20.33
N ASN A 634 -32.50 -21.76 21.37
CA ASN A 634 -32.23 -20.97 22.56
C ASN A 634 -33.03 -21.51 23.76
N ARG A 635 -32.55 -22.64 24.28
CA ARG A 635 -32.78 -23.03 25.70
C ARG A 635 -31.55 -23.78 26.21
#